data_615691b0413ea11fa58ce5ddee4405ff
#
_entry.id   615691b0413ea11fa58ce5ddee4405ff
#
_cell.length_a   1.000
_cell.length_b   1.000
_cell.length_c   1.000
_cell.angle_alpha   90.00
_cell.angle_beta   90.00
_cell.angle_gamma   90.00
#
_symmetry.space_group_name_H-M   'P 1'
#
loop_
_entity.id
_entity.type
_entity.pdbx_description
1 polymer ?
#
loop_
_entity_poly.entity_id
_entity_poly.type
_entity_poly.pdbx_seq_one_letter_code
_entity_poly.pdbx_strand_id
1 'polypeptide(L)'
;MITYVEFVNTDLVIATMRVGNYSCLQASFFLQRQVGFFILQTYIPSMLIVMLSWVGFWINKDSEPARIALGVTTVLTMTTQLTTSRSNTMRVSYLKAIDVWYSSCMLFVFSALLEFAFVNASSRGENKLLDRAKKFDDDIVSSTQ
;
A
#
# COMPACT_ATOMS: atom_id res chain seq x y z
N MET A 1 0.61 4.29 -19.41
CA MET A 1 1.61 4.17 -20.50
C MET A 1 1.04 3.23 -21.55
N ILE A 2 0.81 3.72 -22.76
CA ILE A 2 0.28 2.96 -23.89
C ILE A 2 1.52 2.42 -24.59
N THR A 3 1.69 1.09 -24.62
CA THR A 3 2.95 0.49 -25.07
C THR A 3 2.87 -0.06 -26.50
N TYR A 4 1.69 -0.08 -27.09
CA TYR A 4 1.51 -0.54 -28.46
C TYR A 4 0.44 0.27 -29.17
N VAL A 5 0.83 0.91 -30.26
CA VAL A 5 -0.08 1.55 -31.22
C VAL A 5 0.02 0.74 -32.48
N GLU A 6 -0.97 -0.10 -32.73
CA GLU A 6 -1.09 -0.80 -34.01
C GLU A 6 -1.81 0.13 -34.98
N PHE A 7 -1.13 0.53 -36.03
CA PHE A 7 -1.67 1.35 -37.09
C PHE A 7 -2.46 0.44 -38.03
N VAL A 8 -3.79 0.43 -37.87
CA VAL A 8 -4.66 -0.40 -38.71
C VAL A 8 -5.54 0.52 -39.55
N ASN A 9 -5.15 0.69 -40.79
CA ASN A 9 -5.90 1.31 -41.88
C ASN A 9 -6.13 2.82 -41.85
N THR A 10 -5.56 3.48 -42.86
CA THR A 10 -6.04 4.77 -43.37
C THR A 10 -7.00 4.48 -44.52
N ASP A 11 -8.30 4.53 -44.25
CA ASP A 11 -9.31 4.41 -45.30
C ASP A 11 -9.69 5.81 -45.80
N LEU A 12 -9.68 5.99 -47.11
CA LEU A 12 -10.20 7.18 -47.73
C LEU A 12 -11.74 7.08 -47.74
N VAL A 13 -12.39 7.79 -46.83
CA VAL A 13 -13.85 7.79 -46.73
C VAL A 13 -14.38 9.02 -47.48
N ILE A 14 -15.29 8.81 -48.44
CA ILE A 14 -15.98 9.89 -49.11
C ILE A 14 -17.18 10.30 -48.24
N ALA A 15 -17.07 11.48 -47.61
CA ALA A 15 -18.17 12.03 -46.87
C ALA A 15 -19.07 12.89 -47.80
N THR A 16 -20.31 12.44 -47.98
CA THR A 16 -21.31 13.17 -48.75
C THR A 16 -22.03 14.16 -47.88
N MET A 17 -21.77 15.45 -48.03
CA MET A 17 -22.50 16.52 -47.39
C MET A 17 -23.45 17.22 -48.41
N ARG A 18 -24.47 17.96 -47.91
CA ARG A 18 -25.45 18.68 -48.76
C ARG A 18 -24.84 19.60 -49.81
N VAL A 19 -23.58 19.97 -49.68
CA VAL A 19 -22.88 20.92 -50.56
C VAL A 19 -21.92 20.24 -51.55
N GLY A 20 -21.65 18.93 -51.38
CA GLY A 20 -20.75 18.21 -52.26
C GLY A 20 -20.08 17.00 -51.62
N ASN A 21 -19.29 16.27 -52.38
CA ASN A 21 -18.47 15.15 -51.93
C ASN A 21 -17.07 15.62 -51.58
N TYR A 22 -16.66 15.37 -50.35
CA TYR A 22 -15.32 15.68 -49.86
C TYR A 22 -14.55 14.40 -49.49
N SER A 23 -13.27 14.36 -49.80
CA SER A 23 -12.39 13.28 -49.37
C SER A 23 -11.98 13.49 -47.91
N CYS A 24 -12.35 12.55 -47.03
CA CYS A 24 -11.94 12.57 -45.63
C CYS A 24 -10.98 11.43 -45.38
N LEU A 25 -9.91 11.70 -44.60
CA LEU A 25 -8.99 10.70 -44.14
C LEU A 25 -9.43 10.25 -42.74
N GLN A 26 -9.76 8.97 -42.58
CA GLN A 26 -10.11 8.38 -41.30
C GLN A 26 -8.95 7.49 -40.84
N ALA A 27 -8.34 7.82 -39.70
CA ALA A 27 -7.32 7.00 -39.08
C ALA A 27 -7.87 6.34 -37.82
N SER A 28 -7.86 5.02 -37.76
CA SER A 28 -8.29 4.23 -36.59
C SER A 28 -7.08 3.72 -35.83
N PHE A 29 -6.99 4.09 -34.56
CA PHE A 29 -5.90 3.66 -33.66
C PHE A 29 -6.42 2.63 -32.69
N PHE A 30 -5.83 1.43 -32.69
CA PHE A 30 -6.09 0.43 -31.68
C PHE A 30 -5.04 0.52 -30.57
N LEU A 31 -5.51 0.85 -29.36
CA LEU A 31 -4.66 1.05 -28.19
C LEU A 31 -4.85 -0.13 -27.24
N GLN A 32 -3.82 -0.96 -27.08
CA GLN A 32 -3.84 -2.08 -26.14
C GLN A 32 -3.02 -1.74 -24.89
N ARG A 33 -3.65 -1.89 -23.71
CA ARG A 33 -2.98 -1.67 -22.43
C ARG A 33 -2.24 -2.93 -22.01
N GLN A 34 -0.94 -2.86 -21.79
CA GLN A 34 -0.17 -3.94 -21.21
C GLN A 34 -0.34 -3.95 -19.67
N VAL A 35 -1.22 -4.80 -19.19
CA VAL A 35 -1.53 -4.92 -17.76
C VAL A 35 -0.38 -5.61 -17.01
N GLY A 36 0.34 -6.53 -17.64
CA GLY A 36 1.42 -7.31 -17.01
C GLY A 36 2.54 -6.47 -16.41
N PHE A 37 2.92 -5.37 -17.06
CA PHE A 37 3.93 -4.46 -16.55
C PHE A 37 3.49 -3.78 -15.24
N PHE A 38 2.24 -3.36 -15.15
CA PHE A 38 1.69 -2.74 -13.93
C PHE A 38 1.57 -3.74 -12.79
N ILE A 39 1.20 -4.99 -13.09
CA ILE A 39 1.13 -6.04 -12.08
C ILE A 39 2.51 -6.27 -11.48
N LEU A 40 3.52 -6.45 -12.30
CA LEU A 40 4.87 -6.76 -11.85
C LEU A 40 5.51 -5.60 -11.08
N GLN A 41 5.31 -4.36 -11.53
CA GLN A 41 6.00 -3.20 -10.97
C GLN A 41 5.28 -2.56 -9.80
N THR A 42 3.96 -2.70 -9.71
CA THR A 42 3.14 -1.98 -8.72
C THR A 42 2.50 -2.94 -7.71
N TYR A 43 1.80 -3.95 -8.18
CA TYR A 43 1.01 -4.82 -7.31
C TYR A 43 1.88 -5.80 -6.51
N ILE A 44 2.88 -6.41 -7.12
CA ILE A 44 3.75 -7.38 -6.43
C ILE A 44 4.55 -6.72 -5.30
N PRO A 45 5.27 -5.59 -5.49
CA PRO A 45 6.00 -4.97 -4.40
C PRO A 45 5.11 -4.51 -3.26
N SER A 46 3.93 -3.95 -3.55
CA SER A 46 3.00 -3.52 -2.50
C SER A 46 2.45 -4.68 -1.68
N MET A 47 2.14 -5.81 -2.32
CA MET A 47 1.72 -7.04 -1.64
C MET A 47 2.81 -7.57 -0.71
N LEU A 48 4.06 -7.61 -1.16
CA LEU A 48 5.18 -8.04 -0.35
C LEU A 48 5.37 -7.19 0.92
N ILE A 49 5.17 -5.87 0.82
CA ILE A 49 5.25 -4.99 1.98
C ILE A 49 4.13 -5.27 2.99
N VAL A 50 2.91 -5.52 2.52
CA VAL A 50 1.80 -5.91 3.39
C VAL A 50 2.11 -7.24 4.09
N MET A 51 2.65 -8.23 3.37
CA MET A 51 3.07 -9.50 3.98
C MET A 51 4.19 -9.30 5.02
N LEU A 52 5.17 -8.45 4.74
CA LEU A 52 6.22 -8.10 5.71
C LEU A 52 5.65 -7.45 6.98
N SER A 53 4.61 -6.63 6.85
CA SER A 53 3.90 -6.08 8.01
C SER A 53 3.32 -7.19 8.91
N TRP A 54 2.82 -8.28 8.33
CA TRP A 54 2.30 -9.42 9.10
C TRP A 54 3.41 -10.24 9.78
N VAL A 55 4.60 -10.30 9.21
CA VAL A 55 5.76 -10.94 9.86
C VAL A 55 6.07 -10.31 11.21
N GLY A 56 5.76 -9.03 11.40
CA GLY A 56 5.87 -8.34 12.66
C GLY A 56 5.13 -9.02 13.82
N PHE A 57 4.04 -9.74 13.56
CA PHE A 57 3.31 -10.50 14.59
C PHE A 57 4.04 -11.76 15.07
N TRP A 58 4.97 -12.29 14.27
CA TRP A 58 5.75 -13.49 14.60
C TRP A 58 6.99 -13.17 15.44
N ILE A 59 7.38 -11.90 15.48
CA ILE A 59 8.52 -11.45 16.27
C ILE A 59 8.15 -11.50 17.77
N ASN A 60 9.06 -12.01 18.61
CA ASN A 60 8.86 -12.11 20.05
C ASN A 60 8.48 -10.77 20.67
N LYS A 61 7.52 -10.78 21.60
CA LYS A 61 7.01 -9.58 22.30
C LYS A 61 8.09 -8.83 23.10
N ASP A 62 9.17 -9.52 23.52
CA ASP A 62 10.26 -8.92 24.28
C ASP A 62 11.17 -8.03 23.42
N SER A 63 11.07 -8.12 22.08
CA SER A 63 11.85 -7.32 21.12
C SER A 63 11.05 -6.10 20.61
N GLU A 64 10.59 -5.25 21.54
CA GLU A 64 9.82 -4.04 21.21
C GLU A 64 10.47 -3.16 20.12
N PRO A 65 11.78 -2.84 20.20
CA PRO A 65 12.39 -1.92 19.23
C PRO A 65 12.41 -2.50 17.81
N ALA A 66 12.57 -3.81 17.65
CA ALA A 66 12.57 -4.46 16.34
C ALA A 66 11.20 -4.37 15.65
N ARG A 67 10.13 -4.57 16.39
CA ARG A 67 8.76 -4.46 15.88
C ARG A 67 8.40 -3.03 15.47
N ILE A 68 8.76 -2.05 16.28
CA ILE A 68 8.53 -0.63 15.98
C ILE A 68 9.30 -0.24 14.72
N ALA A 69 10.57 -0.62 14.62
CA ALA A 69 11.39 -0.34 13.45
C ALA A 69 10.78 -0.95 12.18
N LEU A 70 10.35 -2.21 12.23
CA LEU A 70 9.71 -2.88 11.10
C LEU A 70 8.41 -2.18 10.69
N GLY A 71 7.55 -1.83 11.64
CA GLY A 71 6.28 -1.16 11.38
C GLY A 71 6.45 0.22 10.74
N VAL A 72 7.33 1.05 11.30
CA VAL A 72 7.62 2.39 10.77
C VAL A 72 8.24 2.30 9.37
N THR A 73 9.17 1.35 9.17
CA THR A 73 9.81 1.15 7.86
C THR A 73 8.80 0.71 6.79
N THR A 74 7.88 -0.20 7.13
CA THR A 74 6.84 -0.64 6.18
C THR A 74 5.89 0.49 5.79
N VAL A 75 5.45 1.33 6.73
CA VAL A 75 4.63 2.52 6.44
C VAL A 75 5.38 3.51 5.57
N LEU A 76 6.64 3.80 5.90
CA LEU A 76 7.48 4.70 5.12
C LEU A 76 7.66 4.20 3.68
N THR A 77 7.96 2.92 3.51
CA THR A 77 8.12 2.28 2.20
C THR A 77 6.84 2.35 1.38
N MET A 78 5.68 2.07 2.00
CA MET A 78 4.38 2.17 1.33
C MET A 78 4.09 3.60 0.88
N THR A 79 4.34 4.59 1.74
CA THR A 79 4.14 6.01 1.41
C THR A 79 5.05 6.44 0.26
N THR A 80 6.30 6.00 0.27
CA THR A 80 7.27 6.28 -0.81
C THR A 80 6.81 5.66 -2.13
N GLN A 81 6.34 4.41 -2.13
CA GLN A 81 5.81 3.76 -3.34
C GLN A 81 4.57 4.48 -3.88
N LEU A 82 3.64 4.89 -3.01
CA LEU A 82 2.47 5.66 -3.41
C LEU A 82 2.86 6.98 -4.09
N THR A 83 3.82 7.70 -3.50
CA THR A 83 4.32 8.98 -4.04
C THR A 83 5.01 8.79 -5.38
N THR A 84 5.87 7.78 -5.51
CA THR A 84 6.56 7.44 -6.76
C THR A 84 5.58 7.03 -7.86
N SER A 85 4.57 6.23 -7.52
CA SER A 85 3.53 5.83 -8.47
C SER A 85 2.73 7.03 -8.99
N ARG A 86 2.44 8.00 -8.13
CA ARG A 86 1.75 9.23 -8.51
C ARG A 86 2.61 10.17 -9.36
N SER A 87 3.90 10.28 -9.08
CA SER A 87 4.81 11.15 -9.84
C SER A 87 5.04 10.64 -11.27
N ASN A 88 5.07 9.33 -11.48
CA ASN A 88 5.27 8.70 -12.78
C ASN A 88 4.00 8.66 -13.65
N THR A 89 2.86 9.03 -13.10
CA THR A 89 1.59 9.01 -13.81
C THR A 89 1.07 10.43 -13.99
N MET A 90 0.50 10.75 -15.15
CA MET A 90 -0.11 12.06 -15.40
C MET A 90 -1.11 12.41 -14.29
N ARG A 91 -1.04 13.67 -13.81
CA ARG A 91 -1.98 14.20 -12.83
C ARG A 91 -3.34 14.32 -13.48
N VAL A 92 -4.27 13.50 -13.03
CA VAL A 92 -5.67 13.53 -13.45
C VAL A 92 -6.55 13.77 -12.23
N SER A 93 -7.65 14.47 -12.44
CA SER A 93 -8.58 14.88 -11.37
C SER A 93 -9.54 13.77 -10.91
N TYR A 94 -9.42 12.54 -11.42
CA TYR A 94 -10.26 11.42 -11.06
C TYR A 94 -9.48 10.33 -10.32
N LEU A 95 -10.16 9.58 -9.45
CA LEU A 95 -9.58 8.47 -8.71
C LEU A 95 -9.27 7.31 -9.66
N LYS A 96 -8.04 6.85 -9.62
CA LYS A 96 -7.59 5.66 -10.36
C LYS A 96 -7.75 4.42 -9.48
N ALA A 97 -7.98 3.27 -10.10
CA ALA A 97 -8.03 1.98 -9.38
C ALA A 97 -6.75 1.71 -8.57
N ILE A 98 -5.60 2.18 -9.07
CA ILE A 98 -4.31 2.05 -8.40
C ILE A 98 -4.23 2.87 -7.10
N ASP A 99 -4.88 4.04 -7.03
CA ASP A 99 -4.92 4.86 -5.82
C ASP A 99 -5.77 4.20 -4.73
N VAL A 100 -6.87 3.56 -5.12
CA VAL A 100 -7.73 2.78 -4.20
C VAL A 100 -6.97 1.57 -3.66
N TRP A 101 -6.20 0.88 -4.52
CA TRP A 101 -5.36 -0.24 -4.12
C TRP A 101 -4.33 0.17 -3.07
N TYR A 102 -3.55 1.23 -3.33
CA TYR A 102 -2.56 1.72 -2.37
C TYR A 102 -3.18 2.20 -1.06
N SER A 103 -4.35 2.84 -1.12
CA SER A 103 -5.08 3.27 0.08
C SER A 103 -5.51 2.07 0.93
N SER A 104 -5.98 1.00 0.31
CA SER A 104 -6.33 -0.24 1.02
C SER A 104 -5.10 -0.88 1.68
N CYS A 105 -3.99 -1.02 0.95
CA CYS A 105 -2.75 -1.55 1.50
C CYS A 105 -2.24 -0.71 2.69
N MET A 106 -2.34 0.62 2.58
CA MET A 106 -1.93 1.56 3.63
C MET A 106 -2.77 1.35 4.90
N LEU A 107 -4.09 1.17 4.76
CA LEU A 107 -4.97 0.88 5.89
C LEU A 107 -4.59 -0.42 6.60
N PHE A 108 -4.26 -1.48 5.87
CA PHE A 108 -3.82 -2.75 6.46
C PHE A 108 -2.51 -2.60 7.24
N VAL A 109 -1.51 -1.94 6.68
CA VAL A 109 -0.22 -1.72 7.35
C VAL A 109 -0.39 -0.84 8.58
N PHE A 110 -1.21 0.20 8.49
CA PHE A 110 -1.49 1.09 9.62
C PHE A 110 -2.27 0.37 10.74
N SER A 111 -3.24 -0.47 10.40
CA SER A 111 -3.97 -1.30 11.35
C SER A 111 -3.07 -2.25 12.11
N ALA A 112 -2.11 -2.88 11.43
CA ALA A 112 -1.10 -3.73 12.07
C ALA A 112 -0.24 -2.97 13.09
N LEU A 113 0.14 -1.72 12.77
CA LEU A 113 0.84 -0.84 13.71
C LEU A 113 0.01 -0.49 14.94
N LEU A 114 -1.27 -0.16 14.76
CA LEU A 114 -2.18 0.14 15.88
C LEU A 114 -2.37 -1.05 16.80
N GLU A 115 -2.53 -2.25 16.23
CA GLU A 115 -2.64 -3.49 17.01
C GLU A 115 -1.38 -3.72 17.85
N PHE A 116 -0.19 -3.55 17.25
CA PHE A 116 1.06 -3.64 17.98
C PHE A 116 1.14 -2.62 19.13
N ALA A 117 0.79 -1.35 18.90
CA ALA A 117 0.78 -0.32 19.93
C ALA A 117 -0.16 -0.66 21.07
N PHE A 118 -1.33 -1.22 20.77
CA PHE A 118 -2.32 -1.63 21.74
C PHE A 118 -1.83 -2.80 22.62
N VAL A 119 -1.27 -3.84 21.99
CA VAL A 119 -0.71 -5.01 22.69
C VAL A 119 0.44 -4.57 23.61
N ASN A 120 1.32 -3.69 23.14
CA ASN A 120 2.44 -3.19 23.95
C ASN A 120 1.95 -2.37 25.16
N ALA A 121 0.94 -1.52 24.98
CA ALA A 121 0.35 -0.76 26.07
C ALA A 121 -0.29 -1.67 27.14
N SER A 122 -0.98 -2.72 26.71
CA SER A 122 -1.58 -3.72 27.60
C SER A 122 -0.56 -4.51 28.38
N SER A 123 0.50 -4.99 27.73
CA SER A 123 1.59 -5.74 28.35
C SER A 123 2.35 -4.93 29.42
N ARG A 124 2.59 -3.65 29.16
CA ARG A 124 3.19 -2.74 30.15
C ARG A 124 2.31 -2.54 31.39
N GLY A 125 0.97 -2.53 31.20
CA GLY A 125 0.02 -2.47 32.30
C GLY A 125 0.12 -3.69 33.22
N GLU A 126 0.14 -4.88 32.63
CA GLU A 126 0.25 -6.16 33.35
C GLU A 126 1.57 -6.28 34.12
N ASN A 127 2.70 -5.95 33.50
CA ASN A 127 4.01 -5.99 34.18
C ASN A 127 4.06 -5.07 35.38
N LYS A 128 3.48 -3.86 35.31
CA LYS A 128 3.42 -2.95 36.47
C LYS A 128 2.58 -3.51 37.62
N LEU A 129 1.53 -4.26 37.33
CA LEU A 129 0.71 -4.90 38.36
C LEU A 129 1.48 -6.06 39.02
N LEU A 130 2.19 -6.85 38.23
CA LEU A 130 3.02 -7.95 38.75
C LEU A 130 4.17 -7.42 39.62
N ASP A 131 4.84 -6.33 39.22
CA ASP A 131 5.89 -5.71 40.03
C ASP A 131 5.37 -5.17 41.37
N ARG A 132 4.17 -4.58 41.36
CA ARG A 132 3.51 -4.12 42.59
C ARG A 132 3.15 -5.30 43.51
N ALA A 133 2.62 -6.40 42.95
CA ALA A 133 2.29 -7.58 43.70
C ALA A 133 3.52 -8.22 44.34
N LYS A 134 4.63 -8.36 43.60
CA LYS A 134 5.91 -8.85 44.13
C LYS A 134 6.45 -7.97 45.27
N LYS A 135 6.42 -6.66 45.08
CA LYS A 135 6.88 -5.72 46.10
C LYS A 135 6.06 -5.83 47.39
N PHE A 136 4.74 -6.01 47.26
CA PHE A 136 3.87 -6.23 48.42
C PHE A 136 4.19 -7.54 49.16
N ASP A 137 4.51 -8.58 48.42
CA ASP A 137 4.88 -9.88 48.98
C ASP A 137 6.24 -9.81 49.72
N ASP A 138 7.22 -9.12 49.14
CA ASP A 138 8.52 -8.87 49.75
C ASP A 138 8.42 -8.05 51.06
N ASP A 139 7.55 -7.05 51.07
CA ASP A 139 7.28 -6.20 52.25
C ASP A 139 6.63 -7.00 53.37
N ILE A 140 5.73 -7.95 53.07
CA ILE A 140 5.13 -8.86 54.08
C ILE A 140 6.18 -9.80 54.65
N VAL A 141 6.98 -10.43 53.81
CA VAL A 141 8.03 -11.35 54.25
C VAL A 141 9.05 -10.65 55.15
N SER A 142 9.45 -9.42 54.83
CA SER A 142 10.39 -8.63 55.64
C SER A 142 9.82 -8.16 56.97
N SER A 143 8.49 -8.00 57.08
CA SER A 143 7.83 -7.63 58.33
C SER A 143 7.56 -8.79 59.30
N THR A 144 7.74 -10.03 58.83
CA THR A 144 7.49 -11.27 59.63
C THR A 144 8.74 -11.86 60.22
N GLN A 145 9.93 -11.30 59.91
CA GLN A 145 11.24 -11.60 60.54
C GLN A 145 11.56 -10.61 61.62
#